data_41f6be546f95ed88b8d8b19d50bf6478
#
_entry.id   41f6be546f95ed88b8d8b19d50bf6478
#
_cell.length_a   1.000
_cell.length_b   1.000
_cell.length_c   1.000
_cell.angle_alpha   90.00
_cell.angle_beta   90.00
_cell.angle_gamma   90.00
#
_symmetry.space_group_name_H-M   'P 1'
#
loop_
_entity.id
_entity.type
_entity.pdbx_description
1 polymer ?
#
loop_
_entity_poly.entity_id
_entity_poly.type
_entity_poly.pdbx_seq_one_letter_code
_entity_poly.pdbx_strand_id
1 'polypeptide(L)'
;MNVRVAMLLNVSLAAVLLSSCGKKEGVIAAGPNFEKDVQTALIEAKPGSVIELPEGTFEMTGTLSLTVPNVTIRGKGIGKTVLSYSNQKTGAAGILATGNNFALEGLTVQNTKGDGVKINGVEGVTVRNVRAEWTGGPNEKNGSYGIYPVQCKNVLIEDSASSGAADAGIYVGQSKNIIVRRNRAELNVAGIEIENSEGADVYDNVATNNAGGLLVFGLPDLPVQGSHNTRVFNNQVFGNNTQNFAPKGNAVAKVPTGTGILVLATHQAEIFKNTIHDNNTVNVTIISYQSTGNPINDAKYDPFVTAVYVHDNQIGAGGANPAGIAADVLAPKIGKPLPGIMWDGIVNP
;
A
#
# COMPACT_ATOMS: atom_id res chain seq x y z
N MET A 1 -65.98 -35.83 -57.74
CA MET A 1 -65.10 -36.42 -56.67
C MET A 1 -63.70 -35.90 -56.98
N ASN A 2 -63.32 -34.77 -56.44
CA ASN A 2 -62.03 -34.11 -56.71
C ASN A 2 -61.07 -34.32 -55.53
N VAL A 3 -60.01 -35.07 -55.79
CA VAL A 3 -58.92 -35.27 -54.85
C VAL A 3 -57.87 -34.23 -55.13
N ARG A 4 -57.65 -33.33 -54.16
CA ARG A 4 -56.51 -32.38 -54.16
C ARG A 4 -55.32 -33.02 -53.44
N VAL A 5 -54.23 -33.20 -54.16
CA VAL A 5 -52.93 -33.61 -53.63
C VAL A 5 -52.18 -32.35 -53.13
N ALA A 6 -51.89 -32.26 -51.86
CA ALA A 6 -51.05 -31.22 -51.28
C ALA A 6 -49.60 -31.65 -51.29
N MET A 7 -48.77 -30.90 -51.99
CA MET A 7 -47.30 -31.13 -52.02
C MET A 7 -46.64 -30.33 -50.86
N LEU A 8 -46.09 -31.04 -49.91
CA LEU A 8 -45.31 -30.47 -48.81
C LEU A 8 -43.86 -30.21 -49.26
N LEU A 9 -43.50 -28.92 -49.34
CA LEU A 9 -42.15 -28.50 -49.60
C LEU A 9 -41.39 -28.48 -48.24
N ASN A 10 -40.47 -29.39 -48.08
CA ASN A 10 -39.50 -29.37 -46.95
C ASN A 10 -38.38 -28.37 -47.27
N VAL A 11 -38.39 -27.21 -46.62
CA VAL A 11 -37.26 -26.28 -46.63
C VAL A 11 -36.34 -26.64 -45.47
N SER A 12 -35.24 -27.29 -45.75
CA SER A 12 -34.19 -27.54 -44.78
C SER A 12 -33.38 -26.26 -44.56
N LEU A 13 -33.60 -25.61 -43.42
CA LEU A 13 -32.84 -24.45 -42.98
C LEU A 13 -31.50 -24.94 -42.36
N ALA A 14 -30.44 -24.94 -43.14
CA ALA A 14 -29.11 -25.18 -42.65
C ALA A 14 -28.67 -23.98 -41.82
N ALA A 15 -28.71 -24.11 -40.48
CA ALA A 15 -28.13 -23.13 -39.56
C ALA A 15 -26.60 -23.24 -39.62
N VAL A 16 -25.98 -22.33 -40.34
CA VAL A 16 -24.51 -22.14 -40.27
C VAL A 16 -24.20 -21.50 -38.94
N LEU A 17 -23.79 -22.31 -37.98
CA LEU A 17 -23.15 -21.84 -36.72
C LEU A 17 -21.79 -21.25 -37.07
N LEU A 18 -21.75 -19.98 -37.37
CA LEU A 18 -20.50 -19.20 -37.31
C LEU A 18 -20.06 -19.13 -35.83
N SER A 19 -19.23 -20.07 -35.39
CA SER A 19 -18.48 -19.90 -34.17
C SER A 19 -17.48 -18.76 -34.39
N SER A 20 -17.95 -17.53 -34.13
CA SER A 20 -17.02 -16.41 -33.96
C SER A 20 -16.16 -16.75 -32.73
N CYS A 21 -14.92 -17.21 -32.97
CA CYS A 21 -13.89 -17.20 -32.00
C CYS A 21 -13.49 -15.74 -31.75
N GLY A 22 -14.41 -14.97 -31.17
CA GLY A 22 -14.17 -13.62 -30.71
C GLY A 22 -13.12 -13.71 -29.61
N LYS A 23 -11.91 -13.16 -29.83
CA LYS A 23 -11.01 -12.82 -28.75
C LYS A 23 -11.85 -12.06 -27.74
N LYS A 24 -11.98 -12.59 -26.51
CA LYS A 24 -12.56 -11.82 -25.41
C LYS A 24 -11.75 -10.54 -25.31
N GLU A 25 -12.35 -9.39 -25.57
CA GLU A 25 -11.69 -8.09 -25.37
C GLU A 25 -11.12 -8.07 -23.96
N GLY A 26 -9.81 -7.80 -23.83
CA GLY A 26 -9.13 -7.66 -22.54
C GLY A 26 -8.36 -8.89 -22.02
N VAL A 27 -8.36 -10.04 -22.72
CA VAL A 27 -7.53 -11.19 -22.29
C VAL A 27 -6.17 -11.15 -22.97
N ILE A 28 -5.12 -11.00 -22.17
CA ILE A 28 -3.73 -10.98 -22.62
C ILE A 28 -3.18 -12.40 -22.68
N ALA A 29 -2.51 -12.74 -23.78
CA ALA A 29 -1.85 -14.03 -23.93
C ALA A 29 -0.44 -14.00 -23.30
N ALA A 30 -0.02 -15.12 -22.72
CA ALA A 30 1.38 -15.30 -22.35
C ALA A 30 2.25 -15.41 -23.63
N GLY A 31 3.39 -14.71 -23.65
CA GLY A 31 4.28 -14.74 -24.80
C GLY A 31 5.36 -13.66 -24.78
N PRO A 32 6.24 -13.63 -25.77
CA PRO A 32 7.40 -12.71 -25.82
C PRO A 32 7.00 -11.23 -25.93
N ASN A 33 5.79 -10.93 -26.37
CA ASN A 33 5.26 -9.56 -26.51
C ASN A 33 4.39 -9.15 -25.33
N PHE A 34 4.34 -9.91 -24.24
CA PHE A 34 3.43 -9.71 -23.12
C PHE A 34 3.40 -8.25 -22.61
N GLU A 35 4.57 -7.65 -22.31
CA GLU A 35 4.66 -6.28 -21.83
C GLU A 35 4.04 -5.28 -22.81
N LYS A 36 4.36 -5.41 -24.10
CA LYS A 36 3.81 -4.58 -25.16
C LYS A 36 2.30 -4.76 -25.29
N ASP A 37 1.82 -6.00 -25.26
CA ASP A 37 0.40 -6.32 -25.42
C ASP A 37 -0.41 -5.79 -24.23
N VAL A 38 0.10 -5.92 -23.00
CA VAL A 38 -0.52 -5.32 -21.81
C VAL A 38 -0.57 -3.79 -21.95
N GLN A 39 0.57 -3.13 -22.26
CA GLN A 39 0.60 -1.67 -22.36
C GLN A 39 -0.32 -1.17 -23.48
N THR A 40 -0.39 -1.87 -24.60
CA THR A 40 -1.32 -1.55 -25.70
C THR A 40 -2.76 -1.67 -25.22
N ALA A 41 -3.12 -2.75 -24.53
CA ALA A 41 -4.46 -2.94 -23.99
C ALA A 41 -4.84 -1.85 -22.94
N LEU A 42 -3.89 -1.38 -22.14
CA LEU A 42 -4.11 -0.28 -21.20
C LEU A 42 -4.34 1.07 -21.89
N ILE A 43 -3.65 1.32 -23.01
CA ILE A 43 -3.82 2.54 -23.81
C ILE A 43 -5.17 2.53 -24.56
N GLU A 44 -5.55 1.39 -25.12
CA GLU A 44 -6.76 1.20 -25.91
C GLU A 44 -8.00 0.87 -25.06
N ALA A 45 -7.83 0.72 -23.74
CA ALA A 45 -8.92 0.40 -22.83
C ALA A 45 -10.07 1.40 -22.93
N LYS A 46 -11.29 0.90 -22.83
CA LYS A 46 -12.48 1.73 -22.67
C LYS A 46 -12.89 1.76 -21.20
N PRO A 47 -13.56 2.81 -20.73
CA PRO A 47 -14.14 2.81 -19.38
C PRO A 47 -15.01 1.55 -19.16
N GLY A 48 -14.72 0.82 -18.06
CA GLY A 48 -15.36 -0.47 -17.74
C GLY A 48 -14.58 -1.70 -18.20
N SER A 49 -13.45 -1.54 -18.89
CA SER A 49 -12.61 -2.66 -19.33
C SER A 49 -11.98 -3.41 -18.16
N VAL A 50 -11.90 -4.73 -18.31
CA VAL A 50 -11.09 -5.61 -17.43
C VAL A 50 -9.97 -6.21 -18.26
N ILE A 51 -8.72 -5.87 -17.92
CA ILE A 51 -7.53 -6.41 -18.56
C ILE A 51 -7.09 -7.64 -17.77
N GLU A 52 -7.40 -8.82 -18.32
CA GLU A 52 -7.09 -10.11 -17.70
C GLU A 52 -5.65 -10.54 -18.06
N LEU A 53 -4.79 -10.67 -17.04
CA LEU A 53 -3.44 -11.15 -17.20
C LEU A 53 -3.38 -12.68 -16.95
N PRO A 54 -2.61 -13.44 -17.75
CA PRO A 54 -2.49 -14.88 -17.59
C PRO A 54 -1.66 -15.25 -16.36
N GLU A 55 -1.68 -16.53 -15.99
CA GLU A 55 -0.75 -17.12 -15.06
C GLU A 55 0.65 -17.19 -15.69
N GLY A 56 1.68 -16.87 -14.89
CA GLY A 56 3.08 -16.88 -15.30
C GLY A 56 3.90 -15.77 -14.65
N THR A 57 5.22 -15.84 -14.84
CA THR A 57 6.16 -14.77 -14.49
C THR A 57 6.59 -14.07 -15.76
N PHE A 58 6.38 -12.76 -15.81
CA PHE A 58 6.63 -11.92 -16.98
C PHE A 58 7.69 -10.88 -16.66
N GLU A 59 8.76 -10.89 -17.44
CA GLU A 59 9.82 -9.87 -17.34
C GLU A 59 9.34 -8.56 -17.93
N MET A 60 9.45 -7.50 -17.12
CA MET A 60 9.02 -6.16 -17.45
C MET A 60 10.21 -5.23 -17.55
N THR A 61 10.26 -4.41 -18.59
CA THR A 61 11.37 -3.48 -18.84
C THR A 61 11.01 -2.01 -18.63
N GLY A 62 9.72 -1.70 -18.59
CA GLY A 62 9.17 -0.36 -18.38
C GLY A 62 7.98 -0.35 -17.45
N THR A 63 7.58 0.83 -17.00
CA THR A 63 6.36 1.03 -16.21
C THR A 63 5.12 0.74 -17.04
N LEU A 64 4.20 -0.06 -16.52
CA LEU A 64 2.84 -0.14 -17.05
C LEU A 64 2.04 1.10 -16.62
N SER A 65 1.54 1.85 -17.59
CA SER A 65 0.84 3.11 -17.33
C SER A 65 -0.62 3.05 -17.76
N LEU A 66 -1.52 3.48 -16.85
CA LEU A 66 -2.97 3.54 -17.07
C LEU A 66 -3.50 4.92 -16.75
N THR A 67 -4.12 5.57 -17.74
CA THR A 67 -4.79 6.88 -17.60
C THR A 67 -6.28 6.83 -17.81
N VAL A 68 -6.78 5.73 -18.37
CA VAL A 68 -8.22 5.54 -18.67
C VAL A 68 -8.97 5.24 -17.37
N PRO A 69 -10.09 5.92 -17.11
CA PRO A 69 -10.88 5.67 -15.91
C PRO A 69 -11.72 4.39 -16.01
N ASN A 70 -12.17 3.88 -14.85
CA ASN A 70 -13.01 2.70 -14.72
C ASN A 70 -12.38 1.42 -15.33
N VAL A 71 -11.08 1.20 -15.12
CA VAL A 71 -10.36 0.03 -15.63
C VAL A 71 -9.88 -0.84 -14.47
N THR A 72 -10.05 -2.14 -14.65
CA THR A 72 -9.49 -3.16 -13.76
C THR A 72 -8.34 -3.89 -14.44
N ILE A 73 -7.20 -4.02 -13.76
CA ILE A 73 -6.12 -4.95 -14.12
C ILE A 73 -6.26 -6.16 -13.20
N ARG A 74 -6.40 -7.35 -13.77
CA ARG A 74 -6.64 -8.56 -12.98
C ARG A 74 -5.72 -9.69 -13.41
N GLY A 75 -4.94 -10.20 -12.44
CA GLY A 75 -4.18 -11.44 -12.57
C GLY A 75 -4.94 -12.67 -12.07
N LYS A 76 -4.26 -13.80 -11.97
CA LYS A 76 -4.81 -15.09 -11.51
C LYS A 76 -4.57 -15.37 -10.03
N GLY A 77 -3.92 -14.45 -9.32
CA GLY A 77 -3.62 -14.52 -7.88
C GLY A 77 -2.18 -14.15 -7.57
N ILE A 78 -1.92 -13.83 -6.28
CA ILE A 78 -0.57 -13.63 -5.75
C ILE A 78 0.28 -14.86 -6.05
N GLY A 79 1.48 -14.67 -6.61
CA GLY A 79 2.40 -15.73 -7.00
C GLY A 79 2.00 -16.50 -8.24
N LYS A 80 0.78 -16.33 -8.77
CA LYS A 80 0.35 -16.94 -10.04
C LYS A 80 0.59 -16.04 -11.23
N THR A 81 0.20 -14.77 -11.14
CA THR A 81 0.58 -13.75 -12.12
C THR A 81 1.63 -12.86 -11.49
N VAL A 82 2.84 -12.89 -12.02
CA VAL A 82 3.99 -12.16 -11.48
C VAL A 82 4.56 -11.23 -12.55
N LEU A 83 4.59 -9.95 -12.27
CA LEU A 83 5.25 -8.92 -13.08
C LEU A 83 6.63 -8.65 -12.45
N SER A 84 7.69 -9.18 -13.08
CA SER A 84 9.08 -9.09 -12.60
C SER A 84 9.79 -7.92 -13.27
N TYR A 85 10.17 -6.95 -12.47
CA TYR A 85 10.87 -5.74 -12.91
C TYR A 85 12.40 -5.82 -12.67
N SER A 86 12.94 -7.02 -12.45
CA SER A 86 14.38 -7.21 -12.21
C SER A 86 15.25 -6.62 -13.33
N ASN A 87 14.73 -6.57 -14.54
CA ASN A 87 15.39 -5.99 -15.72
C ASN A 87 14.81 -4.64 -16.14
N GLN A 88 14.15 -3.90 -15.25
CA GLN A 88 13.55 -2.61 -15.56
C GLN A 88 14.59 -1.61 -16.06
N LYS A 89 14.32 -1.00 -17.21
CA LYS A 89 15.21 -0.02 -17.88
C LYS A 89 14.66 1.40 -17.77
N THR A 90 13.35 1.55 -17.81
CA THR A 90 12.66 2.84 -17.86
C THR A 90 11.52 2.92 -16.87
N GLY A 91 11.17 4.15 -16.48
CA GLY A 91 10.09 4.43 -15.54
C GLY A 91 10.53 4.34 -14.07
N ALA A 92 9.73 4.96 -13.21
CA ALA A 92 9.98 5.08 -11.77
C ALA A 92 9.02 4.22 -10.91
N ALA A 93 8.20 3.39 -11.54
CA ALA A 93 7.26 2.48 -10.86
C ALA A 93 7.09 1.21 -11.68
N GLY A 94 6.57 0.16 -11.07
CA GLY A 94 6.10 -1.01 -11.79
C GLY A 94 4.79 -0.72 -12.52
N ILE A 95 3.77 -0.30 -11.76
CA ILE A 95 2.48 0.14 -12.30
C ILE A 95 2.24 1.58 -11.90
N LEU A 96 1.79 2.42 -12.83
CA LEU A 96 1.33 3.79 -12.58
C LEU A 96 -0.11 3.95 -13.05
N ALA A 97 -1.03 4.29 -12.16
CA ALA A 97 -2.41 4.57 -12.48
C ALA A 97 -2.79 6.01 -12.10
N THR A 98 -3.45 6.71 -13.02
CA THR A 98 -3.99 8.07 -12.82
C THR A 98 -5.46 8.20 -13.24
N GLY A 99 -6.05 7.14 -13.80
CA GLY A 99 -7.47 7.10 -14.17
C GLY A 99 -8.36 6.80 -12.95
N ASN A 100 -9.46 7.54 -12.80
CA ASN A 100 -10.41 7.34 -11.70
C ASN A 100 -11.07 5.94 -11.75
N ASN A 101 -11.53 5.47 -10.58
CA ASN A 101 -12.14 4.14 -10.40
C ASN A 101 -11.22 3.01 -10.90
N PHE A 102 -9.97 3.07 -10.46
CA PHE A 102 -8.96 2.05 -10.76
C PHE A 102 -9.06 0.86 -9.82
N ALA A 103 -8.98 -0.34 -10.38
CA ALA A 103 -8.85 -1.56 -9.60
C ALA A 103 -7.63 -2.39 -10.05
N LEU A 104 -6.87 -2.90 -9.08
CA LEU A 104 -5.75 -3.83 -9.28
C LEU A 104 -5.99 -5.06 -8.43
N GLU A 105 -6.06 -6.23 -9.06
CA GLU A 105 -6.48 -7.45 -8.40
C GLU A 105 -5.62 -8.66 -8.77
N GLY A 106 -5.29 -9.48 -7.78
CA GLY A 106 -4.82 -10.85 -7.98
C GLY A 106 -3.46 -10.99 -8.69
N LEU A 107 -2.42 -10.23 -8.32
CA LEU A 107 -1.11 -10.35 -8.94
C LEU A 107 0.04 -9.95 -8.00
N THR A 108 1.26 -10.23 -8.42
CA THR A 108 2.50 -9.79 -7.77
C THR A 108 3.27 -8.84 -8.67
N VAL A 109 3.74 -7.73 -8.10
CA VAL A 109 4.71 -6.79 -8.69
C VAL A 109 6.01 -6.94 -7.90
N GLN A 110 7.09 -7.32 -8.55
CA GLN A 110 8.34 -7.56 -7.83
C GLN A 110 9.55 -6.86 -8.43
N ASN A 111 10.51 -6.49 -7.57
CA ASN A 111 11.84 -6.00 -7.91
C ASN A 111 11.85 -4.74 -8.80
N THR A 112 10.93 -3.82 -8.56
CA THR A 112 10.91 -2.52 -9.25
C THR A 112 12.10 -1.66 -8.83
N LYS A 113 12.61 -0.81 -9.74
CA LYS A 113 13.66 0.16 -9.40
C LYS A 113 13.17 1.31 -8.52
N GLY A 114 11.92 1.68 -8.69
CA GLY A 114 11.24 2.67 -7.87
C GLY A 114 10.01 2.06 -7.20
N ASP A 115 8.90 2.77 -7.16
CA ASP A 115 7.68 2.31 -6.48
C ASP A 115 7.11 1.03 -7.12
N GLY A 116 6.52 0.16 -6.32
CA GLY A 116 5.85 -1.04 -6.84
C GLY A 116 4.60 -0.68 -7.63
N VAL A 117 3.57 -0.21 -6.95
CA VAL A 117 2.28 0.20 -7.53
C VAL A 117 1.97 1.62 -7.09
N LYS A 118 2.15 2.57 -7.99
CA LYS A 118 1.86 3.99 -7.77
C LYS A 118 0.50 4.36 -8.33
N ILE A 119 -0.34 4.96 -7.48
CA ILE A 119 -1.68 5.45 -7.85
C ILE A 119 -1.75 6.91 -7.44
N ASN A 120 -1.88 7.82 -8.41
CA ASN A 120 -1.73 9.24 -8.15
C ASN A 120 -2.95 10.04 -8.59
N GLY A 121 -3.56 10.78 -7.66
CA GLY A 121 -4.66 11.71 -7.93
C GLY A 121 -5.97 11.01 -8.33
N VAL A 122 -6.19 9.76 -7.92
CA VAL A 122 -7.32 8.93 -8.34
C VAL A 122 -8.44 8.99 -7.32
N GLU A 123 -9.66 9.19 -7.80
CA GLU A 123 -10.87 8.96 -7.02
C GLU A 123 -11.44 7.58 -7.32
N GLY A 124 -11.62 6.75 -6.27
CA GLY A 124 -12.04 5.36 -6.39
C GLY A 124 -10.85 4.43 -6.68
N VAL A 125 -10.16 3.99 -5.63
CA VAL A 125 -9.03 3.07 -5.71
C VAL A 125 -9.38 1.75 -5.02
N THR A 126 -9.18 0.64 -5.71
CA THR A 126 -9.25 -0.70 -5.11
C THR A 126 -7.98 -1.48 -5.43
N VAL A 127 -7.25 -1.89 -4.40
CA VAL A 127 -6.13 -2.83 -4.49
C VAL A 127 -6.48 -4.05 -3.65
N ARG A 128 -6.63 -5.20 -4.29
CA ARG A 128 -7.09 -6.43 -3.64
C ARG A 128 -6.27 -7.63 -4.07
N ASN A 129 -5.80 -8.42 -3.09
CA ASN A 129 -5.03 -9.63 -3.38
C ASN A 129 -3.81 -9.34 -4.26
N VAL A 130 -3.06 -8.27 -3.91
CA VAL A 130 -1.86 -7.81 -4.61
C VAL A 130 -0.65 -7.93 -3.69
N ARG A 131 0.48 -8.37 -4.24
CA ARG A 131 1.75 -8.33 -3.54
C ARG A 131 2.71 -7.38 -4.25
N ALA A 132 3.37 -6.51 -3.48
CA ALA A 132 4.50 -5.71 -3.95
C ALA A 132 5.74 -6.10 -3.15
N GLU A 133 6.80 -6.58 -3.81
CA GLU A 133 7.95 -7.12 -3.07
C GLU A 133 9.29 -6.93 -3.77
N TRP A 134 10.35 -6.88 -2.94
CA TRP A 134 11.73 -6.98 -3.38
C TRP A 134 12.34 -8.27 -2.83
N THR A 135 12.53 -9.23 -3.72
CA THR A 135 12.90 -10.62 -3.38
C THR A 135 14.30 -10.75 -2.78
N GLY A 136 15.15 -9.74 -2.94
CA GLY A 136 16.48 -9.66 -2.30
C GLY A 136 16.43 -9.29 -0.82
N GLY A 137 15.25 -9.02 -0.24
CA GLY A 137 15.07 -8.60 1.14
C GLY A 137 15.41 -7.11 1.38
N PRO A 138 15.51 -6.68 2.65
CA PRO A 138 15.77 -5.30 3.05
C PRO A 138 17.04 -4.72 2.43
N ASN A 139 16.91 -3.62 1.68
CA ASN A 139 18.03 -2.94 1.04
C ASN A 139 17.67 -1.48 0.73
N GLU A 140 18.57 -0.53 1.04
CA GLU A 140 18.37 0.90 0.74
C GLU A 140 18.20 1.23 -0.74
N LYS A 141 18.59 0.32 -1.65
CA LYS A 141 18.46 0.47 -3.09
C LYS A 141 17.14 -0.03 -3.64
N ASN A 142 16.32 -0.65 -2.82
CA ASN A 142 14.98 -1.03 -3.21
C ASN A 142 14.13 0.22 -3.48
N GLY A 143 13.01 0.05 -4.19
CA GLY A 143 12.06 1.13 -4.36
C GLY A 143 11.46 1.58 -3.02
N SER A 144 11.00 2.83 -2.98
CA SER A 144 10.52 3.44 -1.74
C SER A 144 9.23 2.80 -1.26
N TYR A 145 8.24 2.69 -2.12
CA TYR A 145 6.88 2.28 -1.73
C TYR A 145 6.41 1.03 -2.45
N GLY A 146 5.83 0.10 -1.70
CA GLY A 146 5.25 -1.11 -2.28
C GLY A 146 3.91 -0.83 -2.96
N ILE A 147 2.86 -0.53 -2.18
CA ILE A 147 1.54 -0.11 -2.65
C ILE A 147 1.38 1.36 -2.24
N TYR A 148 1.24 2.25 -3.22
CA TYR A 148 1.43 3.70 -3.04
C TYR A 148 0.30 4.55 -3.66
N PRO A 149 -0.90 4.62 -3.05
CA PRO A 149 -1.87 5.68 -3.35
C PRO A 149 -1.43 7.00 -2.74
N VAL A 150 -1.40 8.06 -3.56
CA VAL A 150 -1.10 9.44 -3.12
C VAL A 150 -2.07 10.42 -3.77
N GLN A 151 -2.57 11.39 -2.97
CA GLN A 151 -3.56 12.38 -3.39
C GLN A 151 -4.86 11.74 -3.94
N CYS A 152 -5.25 10.61 -3.36
CA CYS A 152 -6.39 9.81 -3.76
C CYS A 152 -7.61 10.04 -2.86
N LYS A 153 -8.80 9.61 -3.34
CA LYS A 153 -10.03 9.56 -2.55
C LYS A 153 -10.69 8.20 -2.68
N ASN A 154 -11.40 7.78 -1.62
CA ASN A 154 -12.12 6.50 -1.61
C ASN A 154 -11.17 5.33 -1.92
N VAL A 155 -10.19 5.14 -1.04
CA VAL A 155 -9.10 4.15 -1.19
C VAL A 155 -9.43 2.90 -0.39
N LEU A 156 -9.41 1.75 -1.05
CA LEU A 156 -9.49 0.43 -0.43
C LEU A 156 -8.25 -0.39 -0.79
N ILE A 157 -7.50 -0.82 0.24
CA ILE A 157 -6.39 -1.77 0.11
C ILE A 157 -6.70 -2.94 1.04
N GLU A 158 -6.90 -4.11 0.46
CA GLU A 158 -7.27 -5.29 1.24
C GLU A 158 -6.65 -6.58 0.73
N ASP A 159 -6.50 -7.56 1.63
CA ASP A 159 -6.03 -8.92 1.32
C ASP A 159 -4.69 -8.92 0.55
N SER A 160 -3.86 -7.89 0.79
CA SER A 160 -2.64 -7.61 0.03
C SER A 160 -1.39 -7.72 0.91
N ALA A 161 -0.23 -7.74 0.29
CA ALA A 161 1.03 -7.85 1.01
C ALA A 161 2.12 -6.95 0.43
N SER A 162 3.08 -6.52 1.29
CA SER A 162 4.29 -5.85 0.84
C SER A 162 5.52 -6.25 1.63
N SER A 163 6.66 -6.35 0.94
CA SER A 163 7.93 -6.73 1.54
C SER A 163 9.13 -6.09 0.86
N GLY A 164 10.07 -5.57 1.66
CA GLY A 164 11.36 -5.07 1.19
C GLY A 164 11.39 -3.61 0.76
N ALA A 165 10.32 -2.85 0.96
CA ALA A 165 10.27 -1.42 0.60
C ALA A 165 11.24 -0.59 1.45
N ALA A 166 12.01 0.30 0.80
CA ALA A 166 13.01 1.14 1.45
C ALA A 166 12.42 2.38 2.16
N ASP A 167 11.11 2.54 2.11
CA ASP A 167 10.35 3.55 2.84
C ASP A 167 9.11 2.88 3.47
N ALA A 168 8.01 2.69 2.77
CA ALA A 168 6.85 2.02 3.33
C ALA A 168 6.31 0.88 2.44
N GLY A 169 5.96 -0.24 3.06
CA GLY A 169 5.36 -1.37 2.36
C GLY A 169 4.01 -1.02 1.77
N ILE A 170 3.11 -0.47 2.58
CA ILE A 170 1.82 0.08 2.18
C ILE A 170 1.80 1.53 2.66
N TYR A 171 1.74 2.46 1.72
CA TYR A 171 1.66 3.89 2.00
C TYR A 171 0.36 4.46 1.43
N VAL A 172 -0.34 5.26 2.20
CA VAL A 172 -1.46 6.07 1.72
C VAL A 172 -1.24 7.50 2.21
N GLY A 173 -0.93 8.41 1.30
CA GLY A 173 -0.63 9.80 1.66
C GLY A 173 -1.52 10.81 0.98
N GLN A 174 -1.75 11.94 1.69
CA GLN A 174 -2.45 13.10 1.17
C GLN A 174 -3.83 12.75 0.59
N SER A 175 -4.48 11.76 1.18
CA SER A 175 -5.66 11.09 0.66
C SER A 175 -6.85 11.18 1.63
N LYS A 176 -8.06 10.84 1.14
CA LYS A 176 -9.30 10.90 1.94
C LYS A 176 -10.15 9.64 1.79
N ASN A 177 -10.90 9.28 2.86
CA ASN A 177 -11.78 8.12 2.91
C ASN A 177 -11.03 6.83 2.57
N ILE A 178 -10.25 6.35 3.53
CA ILE A 178 -9.25 5.29 3.34
C ILE A 178 -9.65 4.08 4.17
N ILE A 179 -9.56 2.91 3.57
CA ILE A 179 -9.66 1.61 4.26
C ILE A 179 -8.43 0.78 3.88
N VAL A 180 -7.64 0.40 4.91
CA VAL A 180 -6.50 -0.52 4.77
C VAL A 180 -6.74 -1.70 5.70
N ARG A 181 -7.07 -2.88 5.17
CA ARG A 181 -7.46 -4.02 5.99
C ARG A 181 -7.01 -5.37 5.48
N ARG A 182 -6.78 -6.31 6.39
CA ARG A 182 -6.39 -7.70 6.11
C ARG A 182 -5.14 -7.81 5.23
N ASN A 183 -4.21 -6.86 5.42
CA ASN A 183 -2.95 -6.84 4.70
C ASN A 183 -1.82 -7.37 5.59
N ARG A 184 -0.73 -7.79 4.95
CA ARG A 184 0.52 -8.15 5.61
C ARG A 184 1.66 -7.30 5.09
N ALA A 185 2.33 -6.58 5.98
CA ALA A 185 3.51 -5.78 5.68
C ALA A 185 4.68 -6.27 6.52
N GLU A 186 5.75 -6.73 5.86
CA GLU A 186 6.92 -7.28 6.54
C GLU A 186 8.22 -6.96 5.82
N LEU A 187 9.32 -6.88 6.58
CA LEU A 187 10.67 -6.60 6.04
C LEU A 187 10.79 -5.25 5.30
N ASN A 188 9.94 -4.28 5.60
CA ASN A 188 10.01 -2.91 5.09
C ASN A 188 10.66 -1.98 6.12
N VAL A 189 10.92 -0.74 5.76
CA VAL A 189 11.25 0.27 6.77
C VAL A 189 10.00 0.59 7.58
N ALA A 190 8.97 1.16 6.99
CA ALA A 190 7.65 1.23 7.59
C ALA A 190 6.76 0.11 7.03
N GLY A 191 6.03 -0.61 7.89
CA GLY A 191 5.10 -1.63 7.41
C GLY A 191 3.92 -1.00 6.68
N ILE A 192 3.12 -0.22 7.42
CA ILE A 192 1.96 0.54 6.89
C ILE A 192 2.11 1.98 7.34
N GLU A 193 1.93 2.92 6.42
CA GLU A 193 2.01 4.35 6.69
C GLU A 193 0.80 5.10 6.15
N ILE A 194 0.18 5.91 7.01
CA ILE A 194 -0.89 6.86 6.66
C ILE A 194 -0.33 8.26 6.89
N GLU A 195 -0.17 9.05 5.84
CA GLU A 195 0.49 10.34 5.92
C GLU A 195 -0.40 11.48 5.39
N ASN A 196 -0.50 12.58 6.13
CA ASN A 196 -1.26 13.79 5.75
C ASN A 196 -2.64 13.48 5.14
N SER A 197 -3.36 12.56 5.75
CA SER A 197 -4.60 11.99 5.22
C SER A 197 -5.78 12.24 6.16
N GLU A 198 -6.99 12.14 5.62
CA GLU A 198 -8.23 12.39 6.36
C GLU A 198 -9.20 11.22 6.26
N GLY A 199 -9.62 10.71 7.41
CA GLY A 199 -10.61 9.63 7.49
C GLY A 199 -10.03 8.27 7.05
N ALA A 200 -9.11 7.71 7.84
CA ALA A 200 -8.51 6.42 7.55
C ALA A 200 -8.91 5.37 8.61
N ASP A 201 -9.38 4.21 8.15
CA ASP A 201 -9.59 3.01 8.95
C ASP A 201 -8.51 1.97 8.59
N VAL A 202 -7.63 1.67 9.54
CA VAL A 202 -6.52 0.72 9.37
C VAL A 202 -6.74 -0.45 10.34
N TYR A 203 -7.19 -1.59 9.84
CA TYR A 203 -7.62 -2.68 10.71
C TYR A 203 -7.40 -4.09 10.14
N ASP A 204 -7.37 -5.07 11.05
CA ASP A 204 -7.15 -6.48 10.72
C ASP A 204 -5.85 -6.72 9.92
N ASN A 205 -4.85 -5.86 10.05
CA ASN A 205 -3.56 -6.00 9.37
C ASN A 205 -2.53 -6.69 10.27
N VAL A 206 -1.51 -7.24 9.64
CA VAL A 206 -0.30 -7.74 10.29
C VAL A 206 0.89 -6.88 9.84
N ALA A 207 1.52 -6.17 10.78
CA ALA A 207 2.77 -5.44 10.56
C ALA A 207 3.87 -6.05 11.44
N THR A 208 4.80 -6.76 10.83
CA THR A 208 5.85 -7.50 11.55
C THR A 208 7.19 -7.49 10.82
N ASN A 209 8.28 -7.63 11.55
CA ASN A 209 9.62 -7.65 10.98
C ASN A 209 9.96 -6.41 10.12
N ASN A 210 9.34 -5.26 10.35
CA ASN A 210 9.74 -3.98 9.76
C ASN A 210 10.69 -3.24 10.72
N ALA A 211 11.20 -2.07 10.35
CA ALA A 211 11.87 -1.20 11.31
C ALA A 211 10.84 -0.46 12.19
N GLY A 212 9.76 0.03 11.58
CA GLY A 212 8.56 0.53 12.23
C GLY A 212 7.32 -0.18 11.72
N GLY A 213 6.38 -0.55 12.59
CA GLY A 213 5.22 -1.37 12.21
C GLY A 213 4.15 -0.58 11.49
N LEU A 214 3.51 0.37 12.18
CA LEU A 214 2.40 1.17 11.69
C LEU A 214 2.61 2.64 12.05
N LEU A 215 2.64 3.49 11.04
CA LEU A 215 2.95 4.91 11.19
C LEU A 215 1.76 5.77 10.78
N VAL A 216 1.44 6.79 11.59
CA VAL A 216 0.41 7.79 11.28
C VAL A 216 1.06 9.16 11.40
N PHE A 217 1.32 9.79 10.27
CA PHE A 217 2.13 10.98 10.18
C PHE A 217 1.37 12.21 9.70
N GLY A 218 1.65 13.35 10.35
CA GLY A 218 1.42 14.66 9.80
C GLY A 218 2.78 15.32 9.55
N LEU A 219 3.15 15.54 8.31
CA LEU A 219 4.42 16.15 7.91
C LEU A 219 4.23 17.55 7.32
N PRO A 220 5.20 18.47 7.50
CA PRO A 220 5.18 19.80 6.86
C PRO A 220 5.52 19.70 5.37
N ASP A 221 5.39 20.83 4.68
CA ASP A 221 5.87 21.04 3.30
C ASP A 221 5.26 20.10 2.24
N LEU A 222 4.08 19.51 2.54
CA LEU A 222 3.34 18.68 1.60
C LEU A 222 2.14 19.45 1.00
N PRO A 223 1.72 19.12 -0.24
CA PRO A 223 0.56 19.77 -0.88
C PRO A 223 -0.73 19.70 -0.07
N VAL A 224 -0.98 18.58 0.62
CA VAL A 224 -2.09 18.43 1.55
C VAL A 224 -1.57 18.49 2.98
N GLN A 225 -2.11 19.42 3.76
CA GLN A 225 -1.70 19.66 5.13
C GLN A 225 -2.49 18.82 6.13
N GLY A 226 -1.79 18.36 7.16
CA GLY A 226 -2.35 17.70 8.34
C GLY A 226 -2.80 16.26 8.14
N SER A 227 -2.85 15.54 9.25
CA SER A 227 -3.34 14.16 9.35
C SER A 227 -4.48 14.12 10.37
N HIS A 228 -5.67 13.65 9.96
CA HIS A 228 -6.89 13.76 10.76
C HIS A 228 -7.77 12.52 10.71
N ASN A 229 -8.47 12.23 11.81
CA ASN A 229 -9.52 11.20 11.86
C ASN A 229 -9.03 9.81 11.43
N THR A 230 -7.91 9.35 11.98
CA THR A 230 -7.35 8.02 11.70
C THR A 230 -7.69 7.04 12.82
N ARG A 231 -8.29 5.92 12.48
CA ARG A 231 -8.54 4.81 13.41
C ARG A 231 -7.65 3.61 13.08
N VAL A 232 -6.92 3.13 14.09
CA VAL A 232 -6.01 1.98 13.99
C VAL A 232 -6.50 0.92 14.96
N PHE A 233 -7.08 -0.17 14.46
CA PHE A 233 -7.73 -1.15 15.35
C PHE A 233 -7.66 -2.59 14.85
N ASN A 234 -7.74 -3.55 15.76
CA ASN A 234 -7.68 -4.99 15.49
C ASN A 234 -6.41 -5.43 14.72
N ASN A 235 -5.33 -4.66 14.73
CA ASN A 235 -4.10 -5.04 14.05
C ASN A 235 -3.21 -5.89 14.96
N GLN A 236 -2.35 -6.69 14.36
CA GLN A 236 -1.23 -7.37 14.98
C GLN A 236 0.06 -6.63 14.60
N VAL A 237 0.72 -6.01 15.57
CA VAL A 237 1.92 -5.18 15.35
C VAL A 237 3.04 -5.68 16.26
N PHE A 238 3.92 -6.53 15.73
CA PHE A 238 4.89 -7.20 16.58
C PHE A 238 6.23 -7.47 15.89
N GLY A 239 7.28 -7.51 16.71
CA GLY A 239 8.61 -7.91 16.26
C GLY A 239 9.18 -7.00 15.16
N ASN A 240 8.82 -5.70 15.13
CA ASN A 240 9.29 -4.76 14.12
C ASN A 240 10.72 -4.31 14.43
N ASN A 241 11.68 -5.23 14.34
CA ASN A 241 13.03 -5.07 14.78
C ASN A 241 14.07 -5.16 13.64
N THR A 242 13.64 -5.13 12.38
CA THR A 242 14.54 -5.06 11.23
C THR A 242 15.29 -3.74 11.28
N GLN A 243 16.61 -3.76 11.12
CA GLN A 243 17.41 -2.54 11.07
C GLN A 243 16.83 -1.58 10.03
N ASN A 244 16.68 -0.31 10.40
CA ASN A 244 16.20 0.71 9.47
C ASN A 244 17.21 0.90 8.33
N PHE A 245 16.75 0.64 7.12
CA PHE A 245 17.55 0.70 5.89
C PHE A 245 17.06 1.80 4.93
N ALA A 246 16.25 2.75 5.41
CA ALA A 246 15.80 3.87 4.59
C ALA A 246 16.99 4.71 4.10
N PRO A 247 16.94 5.21 2.85
CA PRO A 247 17.90 6.18 2.37
C PRO A 247 17.96 7.41 3.28
N LYS A 248 19.15 7.93 3.50
CA LYS A 248 19.34 9.16 4.30
C LYS A 248 18.55 10.31 3.67
N GLY A 249 17.80 11.02 4.51
CA GLY A 249 16.97 12.15 4.09
C GLY A 249 15.48 11.85 4.00
N ASN A 250 15.07 10.59 3.92
CA ASN A 250 13.67 10.20 4.03
C ASN A 250 13.17 10.44 5.47
N ALA A 251 11.90 10.80 5.62
CA ALA A 251 11.29 11.02 6.95
C ALA A 251 11.40 9.76 7.82
N VAL A 252 11.10 8.60 7.24
CA VAL A 252 11.15 7.31 7.93
C VAL A 252 12.56 6.87 8.32
N ALA A 253 13.63 7.47 7.76
CA ALA A 253 14.99 7.16 8.17
C ALA A 253 15.29 7.51 9.65
N LYS A 254 14.47 8.38 10.23
CA LYS A 254 14.55 8.76 11.66
C LYS A 254 13.69 7.91 12.58
N VAL A 255 12.86 7.03 12.05
CA VAL A 255 12.06 6.10 12.84
C VAL A 255 13.00 5.09 13.50
N PRO A 256 13.06 5.03 14.84
CA PRO A 256 13.91 4.07 15.53
C PRO A 256 13.48 2.63 15.19
N THR A 257 14.45 1.79 14.86
CA THR A 257 14.23 0.34 14.77
C THR A 257 13.57 -0.18 16.04
N GLY A 258 12.57 -1.03 15.92
CA GLY A 258 11.85 -1.56 17.07
C GLY A 258 10.65 -0.69 17.49
N THR A 259 10.14 0.14 16.60
CA THR A 259 8.92 0.90 16.83
C THR A 259 7.69 0.10 16.37
N GLY A 260 6.71 -0.06 17.26
CA GLY A 260 5.44 -0.72 16.92
C GLY A 260 4.50 0.22 16.18
N ILE A 261 3.78 1.09 16.91
CA ILE A 261 2.92 2.14 16.34
C ILE A 261 3.51 3.50 16.68
N LEU A 262 3.63 4.38 15.68
CA LEU A 262 4.07 5.76 15.86
C LEU A 262 3.01 6.72 15.32
N VAL A 263 2.55 7.62 16.19
CA VAL A 263 1.68 8.75 15.84
C VAL A 263 2.49 10.03 15.93
N LEU A 264 2.64 10.74 14.83
CA LEU A 264 3.43 11.96 14.71
C LEU A 264 2.56 13.12 14.21
N ALA A 265 2.43 14.19 14.99
CA ALA A 265 1.74 15.43 14.62
C ALA A 265 0.38 15.18 13.95
N THR A 266 -0.42 14.31 14.54
CA THR A 266 -1.72 13.87 14.01
C THR A 266 -2.83 14.30 14.95
N HIS A 267 -3.98 14.64 14.37
CA HIS A 267 -5.18 15.05 15.10
C HIS A 267 -6.27 13.99 15.03
N GLN A 268 -6.98 13.79 16.15
CA GLN A 268 -8.13 12.88 16.21
C GLN A 268 -7.78 11.45 15.78
N ALA A 269 -6.69 10.89 16.33
CA ALA A 269 -6.32 9.50 16.12
C ALA A 269 -6.86 8.61 17.23
N GLU A 270 -7.42 7.47 16.86
CA GLU A 270 -7.91 6.46 17.80
C GLU A 270 -7.18 5.12 17.56
N ILE A 271 -6.54 4.59 18.63
CA ILE A 271 -5.74 3.37 18.56
C ILE A 271 -6.30 2.37 19.57
N PHE A 272 -6.99 1.34 19.10
CA PHE A 272 -7.73 0.45 19.97
C PHE A 272 -7.82 -0.99 19.50
N LYS A 273 -7.97 -1.92 20.43
CA LYS A 273 -8.11 -3.36 20.16
C LYS A 273 -6.97 -3.97 19.33
N ASN A 274 -5.80 -3.35 19.30
CA ASN A 274 -4.64 -3.93 18.66
C ASN A 274 -3.92 -4.87 19.62
N THR A 275 -3.21 -5.86 19.06
CA THR A 275 -2.23 -6.68 19.78
C THR A 275 -0.84 -6.21 19.39
N ILE A 276 -0.08 -5.65 20.35
CA ILE A 276 1.19 -4.96 20.09
C ILE A 276 2.24 -5.50 21.06
N HIS A 277 3.29 -6.13 20.55
CA HIS A 277 4.32 -6.73 21.40
C HIS A 277 5.66 -6.94 20.67
N ASP A 278 6.69 -7.23 21.45
CA ASP A 278 8.04 -7.60 20.98
C ASP A 278 8.70 -6.56 20.06
N ASN A 279 8.27 -5.28 20.16
CA ASN A 279 8.95 -4.18 19.49
C ASN A 279 10.04 -3.64 20.44
N ASN A 280 11.30 -3.76 20.02
CA ASN A 280 12.46 -3.57 20.89
C ASN A 280 12.62 -2.15 21.44
N THR A 281 12.11 -1.13 20.75
CA THR A 281 12.19 0.26 21.19
C THR A 281 10.95 0.70 21.95
N VAL A 282 9.76 0.55 21.34
CA VAL A 282 8.51 0.97 21.97
C VAL A 282 7.32 0.34 21.23
N ASN A 283 6.29 -0.08 21.96
CA ASN A 283 5.08 -0.62 21.34
C ASN A 283 4.19 0.48 20.74
N VAL A 284 3.97 1.58 21.47
CA VAL A 284 3.20 2.73 20.97
C VAL A 284 3.92 4.01 21.37
N THR A 285 4.13 4.91 20.43
CA THR A 285 4.67 6.25 20.73
C THR A 285 3.86 7.34 20.04
N ILE A 286 3.65 8.44 20.75
CA ILE A 286 2.87 9.60 20.31
C ILE A 286 3.76 10.82 20.49
N ILE A 287 4.08 11.50 19.40
CA ILE A 287 5.00 12.64 19.44
C ILE A 287 4.56 13.80 18.57
N SER A 288 4.89 15.01 19.00
CA SER A 288 4.83 16.19 18.16
C SER A 288 5.96 16.19 17.13
N TYR A 289 5.81 16.96 16.06
CA TYR A 289 6.90 17.11 15.08
C TYR A 289 8.14 17.76 15.67
N GLN A 290 7.98 18.59 16.71
CA GLN A 290 9.07 19.24 17.43
C GLN A 290 10.07 18.21 18.01
N SER A 291 9.59 17.05 18.41
CA SER A 291 10.44 15.96 18.93
C SER A 291 11.37 15.36 17.88
N THR A 292 11.13 15.62 16.59
CA THR A 292 12.04 15.19 15.51
C THR A 292 13.32 16.00 15.43
N GLY A 293 13.34 17.20 16.04
CA GLY A 293 14.44 18.16 15.94
C GLY A 293 14.60 18.80 14.55
N ASN A 294 13.64 18.57 13.64
CA ASN A 294 13.66 19.21 12.32
C ASN A 294 13.13 20.65 12.40
N PRO A 295 13.63 21.58 11.57
CA PRO A 295 13.04 22.90 11.44
C PRO A 295 11.62 22.82 10.87
N ILE A 296 10.77 23.75 11.31
CA ILE A 296 9.41 23.95 10.79
C ILE A 296 9.42 25.25 10.02
N ASN A 297 9.39 25.18 8.70
CA ASN A 297 9.40 26.35 7.82
C ASN A 297 8.02 26.70 7.28
N ASP A 298 7.06 25.79 7.37
CA ASP A 298 5.68 25.97 6.94
C ASP A 298 4.85 26.63 8.05
N ALA A 299 4.52 27.89 7.89
CA ALA A 299 3.73 28.67 8.88
C ALA A 299 2.29 28.16 9.07
N LYS A 300 1.78 27.31 8.16
CA LYS A 300 0.44 26.73 8.24
C LYS A 300 0.44 25.35 8.90
N TYR A 301 1.60 24.78 9.10
CA TYR A 301 1.74 23.43 9.65
C TYR A 301 1.48 23.42 11.16
N ASP A 302 0.59 22.56 11.60
CA ASP A 302 0.38 22.28 13.03
C ASP A 302 1.28 21.10 13.45
N PRO A 303 2.33 21.34 14.24
CA PRO A 303 3.26 20.30 14.67
C PRO A 303 2.78 19.47 15.85
N PHE A 304 1.66 19.80 16.43
CA PHE A 304 1.19 19.17 17.66
C PHE A 304 0.34 17.95 17.40
N VAL A 305 0.28 17.09 18.41
CA VAL A 305 -0.67 16.00 18.48
C VAL A 305 -1.86 16.45 19.31
N THR A 306 -3.08 16.27 18.78
CA THR A 306 -4.30 16.60 19.53
C THR A 306 -5.35 15.51 19.41
N ALA A 307 -6.13 15.31 20.49
CA ALA A 307 -7.25 14.35 20.54
C ALA A 307 -6.87 12.92 20.11
N VAL A 308 -5.73 12.42 20.59
CA VAL A 308 -5.32 11.03 20.41
C VAL A 308 -5.86 10.20 21.57
N TYR A 309 -6.55 9.12 21.25
CA TYR A 309 -7.10 8.20 22.22
C TYR A 309 -6.57 6.78 22.04
N VAL A 310 -5.86 6.28 23.05
CA VAL A 310 -5.29 4.91 23.03
C VAL A 310 -6.00 4.09 24.11
N HIS A 311 -6.75 3.06 23.71
CA HIS A 311 -7.54 2.27 24.64
C HIS A 311 -7.74 0.82 24.18
N ASP A 312 -8.14 -0.06 25.07
CA ASP A 312 -8.49 -1.47 24.80
C ASP A 312 -7.46 -2.28 24.02
N ASN A 313 -6.18 -1.85 23.98
CA ASN A 313 -5.11 -2.58 23.32
C ASN A 313 -4.52 -3.65 24.23
N GLN A 314 -4.10 -4.76 23.64
CA GLN A 314 -3.26 -5.75 24.30
C GLN A 314 -1.79 -5.40 24.06
N ILE A 315 -1.15 -4.77 25.05
CA ILE A 315 0.25 -4.38 24.98
C ILE A 315 1.10 -5.38 25.75
N GLY A 316 1.88 -6.17 25.03
CA GLY A 316 2.79 -7.16 25.57
C GLY A 316 4.20 -6.62 25.84
N ALA A 317 5.17 -7.51 25.89
CA ALA A 317 6.58 -7.15 26.08
C ALA A 317 7.07 -6.21 24.97
N GLY A 318 8.03 -5.34 25.31
CA GLY A 318 8.62 -4.39 24.38
C GLY A 318 9.62 -3.48 25.13
N GLY A 319 10.30 -2.58 24.41
CA GLY A 319 11.20 -1.58 25.01
C GLY A 319 12.50 -2.12 25.61
N ALA A 320 12.81 -3.41 25.44
CA ALA A 320 13.93 -4.05 26.09
C ALA A 320 15.30 -3.65 25.48
N ASN A 321 15.32 -3.36 24.18
CA ASN A 321 16.54 -2.98 23.47
C ASN A 321 16.28 -1.78 22.54
N PRO A 322 16.05 -0.57 23.09
CA PRO A 322 15.72 0.62 22.33
C PRO A 322 16.85 1.03 21.37
N ALA A 323 16.49 1.69 20.29
CA ALA A 323 17.38 2.22 19.27
C ALA A 323 17.24 3.75 19.12
N GLY A 324 18.20 4.40 18.47
CA GLY A 324 18.21 5.84 18.17
C GLY A 324 18.02 6.72 19.42
N ILE A 325 17.27 7.80 19.29
CA ILE A 325 17.03 8.76 20.37
C ILE A 325 16.44 8.10 21.63
N ALA A 326 15.68 7.04 21.48
CA ALA A 326 15.14 6.30 22.61
C ALA A 326 16.26 5.60 23.42
N ALA A 327 17.28 5.06 22.75
CA ALA A 327 18.45 4.48 23.40
C ALA A 327 19.35 5.55 24.01
N ASP A 328 19.62 6.62 23.27
CA ASP A 328 20.64 7.61 23.62
C ASP A 328 20.16 8.60 24.69
N VAL A 329 18.89 8.94 24.69
CA VAL A 329 18.32 10.01 25.53
C VAL A 329 17.34 9.49 26.58
N LEU A 330 16.44 8.59 26.20
CA LEU A 330 15.35 8.16 27.08
C LEU A 330 15.75 7.02 28.02
N ALA A 331 16.34 5.96 27.51
CA ALA A 331 16.70 4.80 28.32
C ALA A 331 17.68 5.14 29.48
N PRO A 332 18.65 6.05 29.33
CA PRO A 332 19.49 6.48 30.46
C PRO A 332 18.73 7.18 31.58
N LYS A 333 17.58 7.82 31.26
CA LYS A 333 16.79 8.59 32.23
C LYS A 333 15.74 7.77 32.94
N ILE A 334 15.06 6.89 32.21
CA ILE A 334 13.89 6.16 32.72
C ILE A 334 14.11 4.65 32.87
N GLY A 335 15.28 4.15 32.45
CA GLY A 335 15.60 2.72 32.52
C GLY A 335 15.12 1.87 31.38
N LYS A 336 15.37 0.56 31.44
CA LYS A 336 14.90 -0.46 30.49
C LYS A 336 14.15 -1.57 31.27
N PRO A 337 13.11 -2.18 30.70
CA PRO A 337 12.51 -1.86 29.40
C PRO A 337 11.85 -0.47 29.40
N LEU A 338 11.78 0.17 28.23
CA LEU A 338 10.98 1.39 28.08
C LEU A 338 9.47 1.08 28.22
N PRO A 339 8.65 2.05 28.68
CA PRO A 339 7.21 1.86 28.78
C PRO A 339 6.56 1.41 27.47
N GLY A 340 5.53 0.59 27.55
CA GLY A 340 4.82 0.10 26.37
C GLY A 340 4.13 1.20 25.56
N ILE A 341 3.72 2.30 26.23
CA ILE A 341 3.17 3.50 25.60
C ILE A 341 4.02 4.70 26.05
N MET A 342 4.43 5.52 25.11
CA MET A 342 5.19 6.75 25.36
C MET A 342 4.55 7.95 24.67
N TRP A 343 4.51 9.07 25.36
CA TRP A 343 4.11 10.37 24.84
C TRP A 343 5.17 11.41 25.19
N ASP A 344 5.49 12.30 24.25
CA ASP A 344 6.54 13.33 24.45
C ASP A 344 6.14 14.46 25.39
N GLY A 345 4.85 14.55 25.77
CA GLY A 345 4.35 15.57 26.68
C GLY A 345 4.23 16.97 26.07
N ILE A 346 4.45 17.11 24.77
CA ILE A 346 4.39 18.42 24.10
C ILE A 346 2.94 18.71 23.69
N VAL A 347 2.42 19.81 24.18
CA VAL A 347 1.07 20.29 23.92
C VAL A 347 1.11 21.65 23.21
N ASN A 348 0.04 21.97 22.49
CA ASN A 348 -0.14 23.32 21.95
C ASN A 348 -0.32 24.29 23.13
N PRO A 349 0.49 25.38 23.21
CA PRO A 349 0.43 26.37 24.29
C PRO A 349 -0.90 27.13 24.34
#